data_c09535d6f73d8c085c0234798bf05c93
#
_entry.id   c09535d6f73d8c085c0234798bf05c93
#
_cell.length_a   1.000
_cell.length_b   1.000
_cell.length_c   1.000
_cell.angle_alpha   90.00
_cell.angle_beta   90.00
_cell.angle_gamma   90.00
#
_symmetry.space_group_name_H-M   'P 1'
#
loop_
_entity.id
_entity.type
_entity.pdbx_description
1 polymer ?
#
loop_
_entity_poly.entity_id
_entity_poly.type
_entity_poly.pdbx_seq_one_letter_code
_entity_poly.pdbx_strand_id
1 'polypeptide(L)'
;MKKQKRMKIGMLVLCTALLLPAFILGQTTEASAKTNAYRGEYSNLVDTKTQKEVKKAMLAAGLSEKRIDAWLGDVQMYNQTIRNTGLVKKGFKKLTGKNPQYDENRIMKLWNKKNPQFIGYNCRITAYDLIGDKISMKKDAKVNASNLFMDQDAIRNAPVKKYTGKQQKKFEALYSTVKTSYTTDVDQHAAKQKRAWQRKGIKVSDKTKASLITVVFHDSFGKNDNELFIGHAGVLVPEKNGKLLFVEKLSFSLPYQVLRFDNRKQLNRYLMSMYDTQWGQDIARPFIMENTQLLY
;
A
#
# COMPACT_ATOMS: atom_id res chain seq x y z
N MET A 1 -0.12 44.55 -8.46
CA MET A 1 0.17 43.63 -7.34
C MET A 1 -0.18 42.21 -7.79
N LYS A 2 0.79 41.41 -8.23
CA LYS A 2 0.58 40.02 -8.65
C LYS A 2 0.65 39.12 -7.41
N LYS A 3 -0.50 38.47 -7.06
CA LYS A 3 -0.54 37.41 -6.03
C LYS A 3 0.27 36.22 -6.52
N GLN A 4 1.45 36.02 -5.96
CA GLN A 4 2.19 34.78 -6.09
C GLN A 4 1.38 33.64 -5.44
N LYS A 5 0.89 32.69 -6.25
CA LYS A 5 0.40 31.42 -5.78
C LYS A 5 1.59 30.65 -5.17
N ARG A 6 1.66 30.62 -3.84
CA ARG A 6 2.56 29.70 -3.14
C ARG A 6 2.18 28.28 -3.51
N MET A 7 3.00 27.64 -4.32
CA MET A 7 2.94 26.21 -4.57
C MET A 7 3.26 25.50 -3.24
N LYS A 8 2.28 24.85 -2.64
CA LYS A 8 2.49 23.98 -1.49
C LYS A 8 3.33 22.80 -1.98
N ILE A 9 4.61 22.85 -1.72
CA ILE A 9 5.51 21.70 -1.88
C ILE A 9 5.14 20.78 -0.73
N GLY A 10 4.22 19.87 -0.99
CA GLY A 10 3.96 18.76 -0.10
C GLY A 10 5.28 18.01 0.07
N MET A 11 5.72 17.87 1.29
CA MET A 11 6.91 17.12 1.63
C MET A 11 6.72 15.70 1.09
N LEU A 12 7.50 15.42 0.05
CA LEU A 12 7.55 14.12 -0.59
C LEU A 12 8.10 13.16 0.46
N VAL A 13 7.23 12.48 1.20
CA VAL A 13 7.64 11.26 1.87
C VAL A 13 7.88 10.25 0.76
N LEU A 14 9.03 10.43 0.14
CA LEU A 14 9.64 9.36 -0.62
C LEU A 14 9.75 8.20 0.37
N CYS A 15 9.07 7.10 0.12
CA CYS A 15 9.40 5.83 0.74
C CYS A 15 10.75 5.35 0.17
N THR A 16 11.77 6.19 0.29
CA THR A 16 13.16 5.80 0.23
C THR A 16 13.52 5.44 1.66
N ALA A 17 13.83 4.18 1.91
CA ALA A 17 14.50 3.75 3.12
C ALA A 17 15.87 4.47 3.17
N LEU A 18 15.91 5.66 3.75
CA LEU A 18 17.14 6.36 4.05
C LEU A 18 17.86 5.59 5.17
N LEU A 19 18.83 4.80 4.78
CA LEU A 19 19.85 4.27 5.68
C LEU A 19 20.73 5.45 6.12
N LEU A 20 20.45 6.00 7.30
CA LEU A 20 21.41 6.81 8.04
C LEU A 20 22.16 5.90 9.03
N PRO A 21 23.49 5.98 9.12
CA PRO A 21 24.25 5.20 10.10
C PRO A 21 24.00 5.78 11.50
N ALA A 22 23.29 5.00 12.34
CA ALA A 22 23.17 5.32 13.76
C ALA A 22 24.42 4.87 14.50
N PHE A 23 25.34 5.79 14.76
CA PHE A 23 26.23 5.69 15.91
C PHE A 23 25.56 6.40 17.08
N ILE A 24 25.03 5.66 18.04
CA ILE A 24 24.95 6.07 19.46
C ILE A 24 24.87 4.79 20.29
N LEU A 25 25.88 4.62 21.14
CA LEU A 25 25.85 3.70 22.28
C LEU A 25 24.77 4.12 23.26
N GLY A 26 23.93 3.21 23.69
CA GLY A 26 22.95 3.45 24.74
C GLY A 26 22.16 2.19 25.05
N GLN A 27 22.47 1.53 26.15
CA GLN A 27 21.82 0.35 26.71
C GLN A 27 20.30 0.51 26.84
N THR A 28 19.64 -0.63 26.87
CA THR A 28 18.24 -0.95 27.15
C THR A 28 17.34 -1.05 25.93
N THR A 29 16.92 -2.20 25.61
CA THR A 29 15.69 -2.93 25.89
C THR A 29 15.55 -4.13 24.96
N GLU A 30 16.27 -5.20 25.21
CA GLU A 30 16.05 -6.50 24.54
C GLU A 30 14.64 -7.09 24.80
N ALA A 31 13.94 -6.65 25.85
CA ALA A 31 12.63 -7.14 26.21
C ALA A 31 11.50 -6.62 25.28
N SER A 32 11.63 -5.39 24.74
CA SER A 32 10.62 -4.80 23.84
C SER A 32 10.71 -5.34 22.41
N ALA A 33 11.91 -5.73 21.97
CA ALA A 33 12.10 -6.26 20.60
C ALA A 33 11.48 -7.65 20.40
N LYS A 34 11.33 -8.45 21.45
CA LYS A 34 10.74 -9.81 21.36
C LYS A 34 9.21 -9.79 21.19
N THR A 35 8.52 -8.75 21.63
CA THR A 35 7.05 -8.68 21.58
C THR A 35 6.50 -8.21 20.22
N ASN A 36 7.32 -7.57 19.38
CA ASN A 36 6.91 -7.03 18.07
C ASN A 36 7.34 -7.88 16.87
N ALA A 37 8.02 -9.01 17.10
CA ALA A 37 8.40 -9.91 16.02
C ALA A 37 7.17 -10.47 15.30
N TYR A 38 7.07 -10.23 13.99
CA TYR A 38 6.09 -10.90 13.13
C TYR A 38 6.72 -12.12 12.47
N ARG A 39 5.88 -13.10 12.15
CA ARG A 39 6.27 -14.32 11.43
C ARG A 39 5.37 -14.47 10.22
N GLY A 40 5.93 -14.94 9.14
CA GLY A 40 5.20 -15.19 7.92
C GLY A 40 6.11 -15.73 6.83
N GLU A 41 5.61 -15.73 5.64
CA GLU A 41 6.34 -16.11 4.44
C GLU A 41 6.04 -15.09 3.35
N TYR A 42 6.95 -14.91 2.38
CA TYR A 42 6.72 -14.03 1.25
C TYR A 42 7.21 -14.63 -0.06
N SER A 43 6.60 -14.22 -1.14
CA SER A 43 6.98 -14.55 -2.51
C SER A 43 6.90 -13.31 -3.40
N ASN A 44 7.78 -13.23 -4.40
CA ASN A 44 7.69 -12.23 -5.46
C ASN A 44 7.05 -12.79 -6.74
N LEU A 45 6.44 -13.95 -6.67
CA LEU A 45 5.67 -14.55 -7.78
C LEU A 45 6.50 -14.73 -9.07
N VAL A 46 7.77 -15.11 -8.95
CA VAL A 46 8.64 -15.33 -10.11
C VAL A 46 8.24 -16.63 -10.82
N ASP A 47 7.90 -17.68 -10.07
CA ASP A 47 7.56 -18.98 -10.63
C ASP A 47 6.05 -19.18 -10.85
N THR A 48 5.71 -19.88 -11.93
CA THR A 48 4.34 -20.13 -12.37
C THR A 48 3.52 -20.97 -11.36
N LYS A 49 4.17 -21.88 -10.60
CA LYS A 49 3.46 -22.70 -9.61
C LYS A 49 2.89 -21.83 -8.50
N THR A 50 3.70 -20.92 -7.97
CA THR A 50 3.27 -19.98 -6.92
C THR A 50 2.24 -18.99 -7.45
N GLN A 51 2.38 -18.50 -8.70
CA GLN A 51 1.35 -17.66 -9.33
C GLN A 51 0.00 -18.37 -9.40
N LYS A 52 -0.03 -19.63 -9.82
CA LYS A 52 -1.28 -20.44 -9.88
C LYS A 52 -1.88 -20.66 -8.50
N GLU A 53 -1.07 -20.93 -7.48
CA GLU A 53 -1.52 -21.09 -6.09
C GLU A 53 -2.21 -19.82 -5.59
N VAL A 54 -1.55 -18.67 -5.75
CA VAL A 54 -2.08 -17.37 -5.33
C VAL A 54 -3.32 -16.99 -6.12
N LYS A 55 -3.33 -17.17 -7.45
CA LYS A 55 -4.53 -16.96 -8.30
C LYS A 55 -5.71 -17.78 -7.79
N LYS A 56 -5.51 -19.07 -7.46
CA LYS A 56 -6.56 -19.94 -6.92
C LYS A 56 -7.16 -19.41 -5.62
N ALA A 57 -6.33 -18.91 -4.71
CA ALA A 57 -6.80 -18.31 -3.44
C ALA A 57 -7.61 -17.02 -3.71
N MET A 58 -7.13 -16.15 -4.60
CA MET A 58 -7.83 -14.93 -4.99
C MET A 58 -9.20 -15.19 -5.62
N LEU A 59 -9.29 -16.17 -6.52
CA LEU A 59 -10.56 -16.59 -7.13
C LEU A 59 -11.54 -17.12 -6.07
N ALA A 60 -11.05 -17.96 -5.14
CA ALA A 60 -11.86 -18.49 -4.04
C ALA A 60 -12.35 -17.40 -3.07
N ALA A 61 -11.64 -16.28 -2.98
CA ALA A 61 -12.07 -15.10 -2.24
C ALA A 61 -13.04 -14.20 -3.01
N GLY A 62 -13.36 -14.51 -4.28
CA GLY A 62 -14.33 -13.77 -5.09
C GLY A 62 -13.76 -12.59 -5.86
N LEU A 63 -12.44 -12.50 -6.04
CA LEU A 63 -11.83 -11.53 -6.94
C LEU A 63 -12.03 -11.92 -8.41
N SER A 64 -12.07 -10.93 -9.29
CA SER A 64 -12.27 -11.12 -10.73
C SER A 64 -11.06 -11.76 -11.41
N GLU A 65 -11.26 -12.86 -12.13
CA GLU A 65 -10.18 -13.54 -12.87
C GLU A 65 -9.49 -12.60 -13.86
N LYS A 66 -10.24 -11.84 -14.64
CA LYS A 66 -9.69 -10.83 -15.56
C LYS A 66 -8.74 -9.85 -14.88
N ARG A 67 -9.08 -9.41 -13.64
CA ARG A 67 -8.25 -8.47 -12.89
C ARG A 67 -7.01 -9.15 -12.31
N ILE A 68 -7.16 -10.37 -11.84
CA ILE A 68 -6.03 -11.17 -11.34
C ILE A 68 -5.03 -11.43 -12.47
N ASP A 69 -5.50 -11.80 -13.68
CA ASP A 69 -4.62 -12.07 -14.81
C ASP A 69 -3.91 -10.80 -15.30
N ALA A 70 -4.61 -9.66 -15.34
CA ALA A 70 -3.99 -8.37 -15.65
C ALA A 70 -2.91 -8.00 -14.63
N TRP A 71 -3.20 -8.16 -13.34
CA TRP A 71 -2.22 -7.92 -12.27
C TRP A 71 -1.02 -8.88 -12.35
N LEU A 72 -1.23 -10.18 -12.62
CA LEU A 72 -0.13 -11.13 -12.84
C LEU A 72 0.73 -10.74 -14.05
N GLY A 73 0.12 -10.20 -15.09
CA GLY A 73 0.85 -9.62 -16.23
C GLY A 73 1.76 -8.46 -15.81
N ASP A 74 1.26 -7.55 -14.96
CA ASP A 74 2.06 -6.45 -14.41
C ASP A 74 3.22 -6.98 -13.53
N VAL A 75 2.97 -8.00 -12.71
CA VAL A 75 4.00 -8.67 -11.90
C VAL A 75 5.09 -9.27 -12.79
N GLN A 76 4.71 -10.01 -13.83
CA GLN A 76 5.65 -10.64 -14.76
C GLN A 76 6.47 -9.60 -15.52
N MET A 77 5.82 -8.57 -16.05
CA MET A 77 6.48 -7.46 -16.75
C MET A 77 7.51 -6.77 -15.84
N TYR A 78 7.14 -6.49 -14.58
CA TYR A 78 8.04 -5.89 -13.62
C TYR A 78 9.23 -6.82 -13.32
N ASN A 79 8.98 -8.08 -12.92
CA ASN A 79 10.00 -9.05 -12.56
C ASN A 79 11.03 -9.28 -13.70
N GLN A 80 10.54 -9.41 -14.94
CA GLN A 80 11.40 -9.54 -16.12
C GLN A 80 12.23 -8.27 -16.38
N THR A 81 11.63 -7.09 -16.25
CA THR A 81 12.32 -5.80 -16.46
C THR A 81 13.49 -5.64 -15.50
N ILE A 82 13.31 -5.96 -14.24
CA ILE A 82 14.36 -5.90 -13.22
C ILE A 82 15.25 -7.16 -13.18
N ARG A 83 15.07 -8.09 -14.13
CA ARG A 83 15.82 -9.35 -14.24
C ARG A 83 15.79 -10.20 -12.96
N ASN A 84 14.63 -10.20 -12.28
CA ASN A 84 14.43 -10.87 -11.00
C ASN A 84 15.45 -10.48 -9.91
N THR A 85 16.00 -9.27 -9.96
CA THR A 85 17.04 -8.80 -9.03
C THR A 85 16.54 -8.83 -7.57
N GLY A 86 17.19 -9.65 -6.74
CA GLY A 86 16.86 -9.79 -5.30
C GLY A 86 15.54 -10.52 -5.00
N LEU A 87 14.84 -11.05 -6.03
CA LEU A 87 13.54 -11.69 -5.85
C LEU A 87 13.64 -13.15 -5.39
N VAL A 88 12.60 -13.60 -4.66
CA VAL A 88 12.38 -15.03 -4.36
C VAL A 88 11.99 -15.73 -5.66
N LYS A 89 12.89 -16.60 -6.14
CA LYS A 89 12.75 -17.24 -7.45
C LYS A 89 11.71 -18.36 -7.49
N LYS A 90 11.42 -19.00 -6.34
CA LYS A 90 10.52 -20.16 -6.29
C LYS A 90 9.84 -20.25 -4.92
N GLY A 91 8.52 -20.42 -4.91
CA GLY A 91 7.72 -20.63 -3.70
C GLY A 91 7.71 -19.42 -2.77
N PHE A 92 7.60 -19.69 -1.48
CA PHE A 92 7.63 -18.72 -0.41
C PHE A 92 8.89 -18.85 0.43
N LYS A 93 9.48 -17.74 0.84
CA LYS A 93 10.61 -17.64 1.76
C LYS A 93 10.13 -17.16 3.13
N LYS A 94 10.64 -17.74 4.22
CA LYS A 94 10.30 -17.34 5.58
C LYS A 94 10.68 -15.88 5.87
N LEU A 95 9.80 -15.17 6.57
CA LEU A 95 10.06 -13.89 7.21
C LEU A 95 10.42 -14.15 8.66
N THR A 96 11.57 -13.62 9.09
CA THR A 96 12.11 -13.82 10.45
C THR A 96 12.21 -12.51 11.21
N GLY A 97 11.13 -11.71 11.19
CA GLY A 97 11.07 -10.42 11.88
C GLY A 97 11.83 -9.28 11.21
N LYS A 98 12.38 -9.51 10.01
CA LYS A 98 13.01 -8.48 9.18
C LYS A 98 12.30 -8.41 7.82
N ASN A 99 12.06 -7.19 7.36
CA ASN A 99 11.48 -6.96 6.05
C ASN A 99 12.43 -7.42 4.94
N PRO A 100 11.90 -7.91 3.79
CA PRO A 100 12.72 -8.21 2.64
C PRO A 100 13.56 -6.98 2.23
N GLN A 101 14.85 -7.20 1.99
CA GLN A 101 15.76 -6.16 1.54
C GLN A 101 15.97 -6.29 0.03
N TYR A 102 15.87 -5.18 -0.68
CA TYR A 102 16.04 -5.10 -2.12
C TYR A 102 17.10 -4.06 -2.47
N ASP A 103 17.92 -4.33 -3.48
CA ASP A 103 18.83 -3.34 -4.06
C ASP A 103 18.03 -2.39 -4.95
N GLU A 104 17.45 -1.36 -4.32
CA GLU A 104 16.58 -0.40 -4.98
C GLU A 104 17.31 0.35 -6.10
N ASN A 105 18.56 0.74 -5.88
CA ASN A 105 19.35 1.46 -6.90
C ASN A 105 19.52 0.63 -8.16
N ARG A 106 19.85 -0.64 -8.02
CA ARG A 106 19.99 -1.56 -9.17
C ARG A 106 18.65 -1.80 -9.85
N ILE A 107 17.59 -1.99 -9.08
CA ILE A 107 16.23 -2.17 -9.60
C ILE A 107 15.81 -0.94 -10.39
N MET A 108 15.94 0.26 -9.84
CA MET A 108 15.60 1.53 -10.51
C MET A 108 16.40 1.73 -11.79
N LYS A 109 17.70 1.43 -11.79
CA LYS A 109 18.55 1.51 -12.99
C LYS A 109 18.03 0.60 -14.10
N LEU A 110 17.65 -0.64 -13.78
CA LEU A 110 17.11 -1.59 -14.74
C LEU A 110 15.73 -1.15 -15.25
N TRP A 111 14.87 -0.68 -14.34
CA TRP A 111 13.53 -0.18 -14.68
C TRP A 111 13.58 1.01 -15.61
N ASN A 112 14.31 2.08 -15.23
CA ASN A 112 14.37 3.34 -15.97
C ASN A 112 15.02 3.17 -17.36
N LYS A 113 15.98 2.23 -17.49
CA LYS A 113 16.55 1.91 -18.80
C LYS A 113 15.50 1.42 -19.79
N LYS A 114 14.47 0.67 -19.35
CA LYS A 114 13.43 0.12 -20.20
C LYS A 114 12.18 1.00 -20.27
N ASN A 115 11.90 1.73 -19.20
CA ASN A 115 10.67 2.52 -19.04
C ASN A 115 11.00 3.98 -18.61
N PRO A 116 11.68 4.79 -19.44
CA PRO A 116 12.19 6.10 -19.03
C PRO A 116 11.10 7.13 -18.69
N GLN A 117 9.87 6.92 -19.17
CA GLN A 117 8.74 7.82 -18.93
C GLN A 117 7.66 7.22 -18.03
N PHE A 118 7.86 5.99 -17.54
CA PHE A 118 6.89 5.30 -16.71
C PHE A 118 7.53 4.86 -15.39
N ILE A 119 7.17 5.54 -14.31
CA ILE A 119 7.74 5.27 -12.97
C ILE A 119 7.33 3.92 -12.38
N GLY A 120 6.39 3.21 -13.02
CA GLY A 120 5.79 1.96 -12.51
C GLY A 120 4.49 2.20 -11.76
N TYR A 121 3.86 1.12 -11.32
CA TYR A 121 2.70 1.17 -10.43
C TYR A 121 3.15 1.15 -8.97
N ASN A 122 2.31 1.65 -8.06
CA ASN A 122 2.54 1.60 -6.62
C ASN A 122 1.52 0.69 -5.90
N CYS A 123 1.54 0.71 -4.57
CA CYS A 123 0.65 -0.05 -3.71
C CYS A 123 -0.84 0.26 -3.95
N ARG A 124 -1.20 1.56 -4.08
CA ARG A 124 -2.60 2.01 -4.26
C ARG A 124 -3.16 1.56 -5.61
N ILE A 125 -2.40 1.72 -6.69
CA ILE A 125 -2.77 1.26 -8.04
C ILE A 125 -2.93 -0.27 -8.02
N THR A 126 -1.96 -1.00 -7.47
CA THR A 126 -1.97 -2.45 -7.35
C THR A 126 -3.18 -2.98 -6.57
N ALA A 127 -3.49 -2.40 -5.41
CA ALA A 127 -4.64 -2.79 -4.62
C ALA A 127 -5.95 -2.51 -5.36
N TYR A 128 -6.07 -1.34 -5.99
CA TYR A 128 -7.27 -0.99 -6.74
C TYR A 128 -7.44 -1.85 -8.01
N ASP A 129 -6.36 -2.25 -8.66
CA ASP A 129 -6.42 -3.19 -9.79
C ASP A 129 -7.09 -4.49 -9.41
N LEU A 130 -6.81 -5.01 -8.22
CA LEU A 130 -7.35 -6.27 -7.75
C LEU A 130 -8.79 -6.15 -7.23
N ILE A 131 -9.10 -5.13 -6.40
CA ILE A 131 -10.37 -5.06 -5.67
C ILE A 131 -11.30 -3.92 -6.10
N GLY A 132 -10.88 -3.06 -7.02
CA GLY A 132 -11.61 -1.84 -7.38
C GLY A 132 -13.00 -2.08 -7.99
N ASP A 133 -13.28 -3.25 -8.59
CA ASP A 133 -14.62 -3.63 -9.05
C ASP A 133 -15.57 -4.01 -7.90
N LYS A 134 -15.01 -4.37 -6.75
CA LYS A 134 -15.77 -4.66 -5.52
C LYS A 134 -16.04 -3.41 -4.67
N ILE A 135 -15.52 -2.25 -5.08
CA ILE A 135 -15.69 -0.98 -4.37
C ILE A 135 -16.81 -0.18 -5.03
N SER A 136 -17.82 0.22 -4.25
CA SER A 136 -18.84 1.19 -4.64
C SER A 136 -18.39 2.62 -4.39
N MET A 137 -19.06 3.58 -5.06
CA MET A 137 -18.91 5.01 -4.84
C MET A 137 -20.18 5.72 -5.31
N LYS A 138 -20.61 6.79 -4.63
CA LYS A 138 -21.69 7.66 -5.08
C LYS A 138 -21.28 8.42 -6.35
N LYS A 139 -22.24 8.64 -7.26
CA LYS A 139 -22.01 9.33 -8.54
C LYS A 139 -21.49 10.76 -8.37
N ASP A 140 -21.99 11.47 -7.36
CA ASP A 140 -21.69 12.86 -7.01
C ASP A 140 -20.58 13.03 -5.95
N ALA A 141 -19.83 11.96 -5.66
CA ALA A 141 -18.74 12.01 -4.70
C ALA A 141 -17.73 13.12 -5.05
N LYS A 142 -17.50 14.01 -4.08
CA LYS A 142 -16.46 15.05 -4.18
C LYS A 142 -15.09 14.43 -3.98
N VAL A 143 -14.14 14.76 -4.84
CA VAL A 143 -12.80 14.21 -4.87
C VAL A 143 -11.78 15.34 -4.77
N ASN A 144 -10.85 15.23 -3.84
CA ASN A 144 -9.61 16.00 -3.82
C ASN A 144 -8.43 15.05 -4.03
N ALA A 145 -7.89 15.07 -5.23
CA ALA A 145 -6.82 14.15 -5.63
C ALA A 145 -5.45 14.85 -5.72
N SER A 146 -5.29 16.00 -5.08
CA SER A 146 -4.04 16.78 -5.13
C SER A 146 -2.82 16.02 -4.60
N ASN A 147 -3.03 15.08 -3.68
CA ASN A 147 -2.00 14.22 -3.13
C ASN A 147 -1.63 13.02 -4.03
N LEU A 148 -2.39 12.79 -5.12
CA LEU A 148 -2.24 11.62 -5.99
C LEU A 148 -1.52 11.94 -7.32
N PHE A 149 -0.76 13.03 -7.39
CA PHE A 149 -0.13 13.47 -8.63
C PHE A 149 0.83 12.43 -9.22
N MET A 150 1.58 11.68 -8.40
CA MET A 150 2.45 10.60 -8.87
C MET A 150 1.64 9.39 -9.35
N ASP A 151 0.52 9.07 -8.68
CA ASP A 151 -0.39 8.00 -9.13
C ASP A 151 -1.02 8.36 -10.48
N GLN A 152 -1.47 9.61 -10.62
CA GLN A 152 -2.05 10.12 -11.86
C GLN A 152 -1.03 10.12 -12.99
N ASP A 153 0.22 10.46 -12.70
CA ASP A 153 1.32 10.39 -13.65
C ASP A 153 1.59 8.94 -14.09
N ALA A 154 1.68 8.02 -13.14
CA ALA A 154 1.86 6.60 -13.42
C ALA A 154 0.69 6.00 -14.25
N ILE A 155 -0.54 6.40 -13.95
CA ILE A 155 -1.73 5.94 -14.71
C ILE A 155 -1.72 6.51 -16.13
N ARG A 156 -1.35 7.77 -16.31
CA ARG A 156 -1.29 8.46 -17.61
C ARG A 156 -0.21 7.89 -18.53
N ASN A 157 0.97 7.61 -17.98
CA ASN A 157 2.14 7.13 -18.71
C ASN A 157 2.24 5.59 -18.74
N ALA A 158 1.23 4.89 -18.23
CA ALA A 158 1.17 3.43 -18.29
C ALA A 158 1.22 2.93 -19.73
N PRO A 159 1.98 1.85 -20.04
CA PRO A 159 2.11 1.32 -21.40
C PRO A 159 0.78 0.81 -21.97
N VAL A 160 -0.17 0.52 -21.10
CA VAL A 160 -1.55 0.12 -21.45
C VAL A 160 -2.52 0.98 -20.66
N LYS A 161 -3.59 1.46 -21.32
CA LYS A 161 -4.65 2.25 -20.66
C LYS A 161 -5.19 1.51 -19.44
N LYS A 162 -4.92 2.05 -18.24
CA LYS A 162 -5.21 1.38 -16.96
C LYS A 162 -6.68 1.53 -16.57
N TYR A 163 -7.21 2.75 -16.65
CA TYR A 163 -8.56 3.06 -16.14
C TYR A 163 -9.40 3.84 -17.15
N THR A 164 -10.71 3.62 -17.11
CA THR A 164 -11.69 4.54 -17.67
C THR A 164 -11.82 5.76 -16.75
N GLY A 165 -12.36 6.88 -17.24
CA GLY A 165 -12.57 8.07 -16.40
C GLY A 165 -13.39 7.80 -15.12
N LYS A 166 -14.41 6.92 -15.21
CA LYS A 166 -15.20 6.50 -14.03
C LYS A 166 -14.38 5.68 -13.03
N GLN A 167 -13.49 4.81 -13.51
CA GLN A 167 -12.60 4.03 -12.64
C GLN A 167 -11.55 4.90 -11.98
N GLN A 168 -10.97 5.84 -12.73
CA GLN A 168 -10.00 6.81 -12.19
C GLN A 168 -10.64 7.69 -11.13
N LYS A 169 -11.83 8.27 -11.39
CA LYS A 169 -12.56 9.05 -10.37
C LYS A 169 -12.80 8.25 -9.09
N LYS A 170 -13.13 6.95 -9.20
CA LYS A 170 -13.33 6.08 -8.05
C LYS A 170 -12.02 5.78 -7.31
N PHE A 171 -10.92 5.55 -8.02
CA PHE A 171 -9.59 5.43 -7.44
C PHE A 171 -9.21 6.70 -6.67
N GLU A 172 -9.35 7.85 -7.28
CA GLU A 172 -9.04 9.14 -6.67
C GLU A 172 -9.92 9.43 -5.43
N ALA A 173 -11.21 9.08 -5.49
CA ALA A 173 -12.11 9.24 -4.35
C ALA A 173 -11.73 8.36 -3.16
N LEU A 174 -11.27 7.12 -3.42
CA LEU A 174 -10.83 6.17 -2.41
C LEU A 174 -9.59 6.67 -1.67
N TYR A 175 -8.61 7.20 -2.41
CA TYR A 175 -7.29 7.55 -1.88
C TYR A 175 -7.08 9.06 -1.63
N SER A 176 -8.10 9.90 -1.84
CA SER A 176 -8.00 11.34 -1.53
C SER A 176 -7.83 11.59 -0.04
N THR A 177 -7.10 12.66 0.30
CA THR A 177 -6.88 13.08 1.68
C THR A 177 -8.19 13.40 2.43
N VAL A 178 -8.14 13.33 3.73
CA VAL A 178 -9.25 13.64 4.64
C VAL A 178 -8.79 14.65 5.68
N LYS A 179 -9.39 15.83 5.72
CA LYS A 179 -9.10 16.82 6.77
C LYS A 179 -9.37 16.24 8.15
N THR A 180 -8.44 16.47 9.07
CA THR A 180 -8.50 15.97 10.45
C THR A 180 -8.13 17.05 11.47
N SER A 181 -8.14 16.71 12.75
CA SER A 181 -7.72 17.58 13.85
C SER A 181 -6.27 17.32 14.20
N TYR A 182 -5.60 18.28 14.81
CA TYR A 182 -4.31 18.10 15.46
C TYR A 182 -4.54 17.34 16.78
N THR A 183 -4.30 16.04 16.73
CA THR A 183 -4.41 15.12 17.90
C THR A 183 -3.64 13.84 17.62
N THR A 184 -3.17 13.18 18.65
CA THR A 184 -2.52 11.87 18.59
C THR A 184 -3.52 10.71 18.69
N ASP A 185 -4.80 10.99 18.86
CA ASP A 185 -5.88 9.99 19.03
C ASP A 185 -6.21 9.29 17.71
N VAL A 186 -5.72 8.05 17.58
CA VAL A 186 -5.94 7.19 16.41
C VAL A 186 -7.43 6.88 16.18
N ASP A 187 -8.22 6.67 17.24
CA ASP A 187 -9.64 6.33 17.11
C ASP A 187 -10.43 7.49 16.49
N GLN A 188 -10.11 8.73 16.88
CA GLN A 188 -10.71 9.90 16.25
C GLN A 188 -10.36 9.99 14.77
N HIS A 189 -9.13 9.72 14.39
CA HIS A 189 -8.69 9.71 13.00
C HIS A 189 -9.35 8.60 12.19
N ALA A 190 -9.40 7.38 12.72
CA ALA A 190 -10.09 6.25 12.07
C ALA A 190 -11.57 6.53 11.87
N ALA A 191 -12.24 7.13 12.87
CA ALA A 191 -13.63 7.56 12.76
C ALA A 191 -13.85 8.64 11.67
N LYS A 192 -12.91 9.59 11.52
CA LYS A 192 -12.96 10.61 10.46
C LYS A 192 -12.76 10.00 9.07
N GLN A 193 -11.79 9.10 8.93
CA GLN A 193 -11.55 8.36 7.68
C GLN A 193 -12.79 7.55 7.28
N LYS A 194 -13.37 6.79 8.20
CA LYS A 194 -14.61 6.03 7.99
C LYS A 194 -15.76 6.92 7.55
N ARG A 195 -16.03 8.05 8.25
CA ARG A 195 -17.08 9.01 7.88
C ARG A 195 -16.83 9.63 6.51
N ALA A 196 -15.59 9.94 6.15
CA ALA A 196 -15.26 10.48 4.83
C ALA A 196 -15.59 9.48 3.71
N TRP A 197 -15.26 8.22 3.88
CA TRP A 197 -15.65 7.18 2.93
C TRP A 197 -17.17 6.95 2.87
N GLN A 198 -17.85 6.95 4.01
CA GLN A 198 -19.33 6.86 4.06
C GLN A 198 -20.00 7.99 3.27
N ARG A 199 -19.54 9.24 3.44
CA ARG A 199 -20.07 10.39 2.66
C ARG A 199 -19.89 10.22 1.16
N LYS A 200 -18.77 9.61 0.72
CA LYS A 200 -18.49 9.31 -0.69
C LYS A 200 -19.18 8.03 -1.18
N GLY A 201 -19.85 7.28 -0.30
CA GLY A 201 -20.45 5.98 -0.61
C GLY A 201 -19.44 4.89 -0.92
N ILE A 202 -18.21 5.05 -0.41
CA ILE A 202 -17.16 4.05 -0.57
C ILE A 202 -17.43 2.89 0.40
N LYS A 203 -17.64 1.71 -0.17
CA LYS A 203 -17.87 0.45 0.54
C LYS A 203 -17.28 -0.68 -0.29
N VAL A 204 -16.59 -1.61 0.35
CA VAL A 204 -16.22 -2.89 -0.25
C VAL A 204 -17.43 -3.83 -0.19
N SER A 205 -17.68 -4.53 -1.27
CA SER A 205 -18.84 -5.45 -1.40
C SER A 205 -18.71 -6.65 -0.47
N ASP A 206 -19.80 -7.01 0.20
CA ASP A 206 -19.90 -8.19 1.06
C ASP A 206 -19.90 -9.52 0.24
N LYS A 207 -19.97 -9.43 -1.10
CA LYS A 207 -19.89 -10.59 -2.01
C LYS A 207 -18.47 -11.09 -2.23
N THR A 208 -17.46 -10.42 -1.69
CA THR A 208 -16.07 -10.86 -1.70
C THR A 208 -15.60 -11.14 -0.27
N LYS A 209 -14.78 -12.17 -0.11
CA LYS A 209 -14.07 -12.47 1.14
C LYS A 209 -12.73 -11.72 1.22
N ALA A 210 -12.29 -11.12 0.11
CA ALA A 210 -11.09 -10.28 0.09
C ALA A 210 -11.39 -8.91 0.72
N SER A 211 -10.41 -8.35 1.41
CA SER A 211 -10.48 -7.05 2.07
C SER A 211 -9.44 -6.09 1.53
N LEU A 212 -9.76 -4.80 1.48
CA LEU A 212 -8.80 -3.74 1.26
C LEU A 212 -8.12 -3.40 2.60
N ILE A 213 -6.80 -3.50 2.64
CA ILE A 213 -5.98 -3.04 3.76
C ILE A 213 -5.37 -1.70 3.39
N THR A 214 -5.46 -0.72 4.29
CA THR A 214 -4.82 0.58 4.12
C THR A 214 -4.06 0.98 5.36
N VAL A 215 -2.85 1.53 5.18
CA VAL A 215 -2.09 2.20 6.23
C VAL A 215 -2.34 3.69 6.07
N VAL A 216 -2.95 4.28 7.08
CA VAL A 216 -3.35 5.69 7.11
C VAL A 216 -2.37 6.45 7.97
N PHE A 217 -1.91 7.58 7.46
CA PHE A 217 -0.98 8.48 8.12
C PHE A 217 -1.67 9.79 8.48
N HIS A 218 -1.27 10.37 9.59
CA HIS A 218 -1.59 11.74 9.95
C HIS A 218 -0.44 12.63 9.46
N ASP A 219 -0.78 13.60 8.62
CA ASP A 219 0.14 14.63 8.15
C ASP A 219 -0.29 15.99 8.70
N SER A 220 0.68 16.75 9.23
CA SER A 220 0.45 18.03 9.88
C SER A 220 1.37 19.10 9.34
N PHE A 221 0.79 20.17 8.79
CA PHE A 221 1.48 21.38 8.39
C PHE A 221 1.31 22.52 9.43
N GLY A 222 0.93 22.14 10.66
CA GLY A 222 0.64 23.03 11.78
C GLY A 222 -0.71 22.69 12.43
N LYS A 223 -0.99 23.30 13.60
CA LYS A 223 -2.19 22.98 14.41
C LYS A 223 -3.51 23.07 13.63
N ASN A 224 -3.59 23.92 12.62
CA ASN A 224 -4.82 24.18 11.85
C ASN A 224 -4.83 23.53 10.45
N ASP A 225 -3.75 22.84 10.04
CA ASP A 225 -3.69 22.22 8.72
C ASP A 225 -3.22 20.76 8.86
N ASN A 226 -4.19 19.88 9.04
CA ASN A 226 -3.99 18.46 9.31
C ASN A 226 -4.81 17.61 8.35
N GLU A 227 -4.18 16.59 7.80
CA GLU A 227 -4.80 15.67 6.86
C GLU A 227 -4.46 14.22 7.17
N LEU A 228 -5.38 13.33 6.88
CA LEU A 228 -5.10 11.90 6.77
C LEU A 228 -4.85 11.56 5.31
N PHE A 229 -3.86 10.74 5.06
CA PHE A 229 -3.62 10.17 3.74
C PHE A 229 -3.30 8.68 3.81
N ILE A 230 -3.63 7.94 2.76
CA ILE A 230 -3.32 6.53 2.66
C ILE A 230 -1.92 6.40 2.02
N GLY A 231 -0.92 6.13 2.84
CA GLY A 231 0.48 5.99 2.39
C GLY A 231 0.79 4.60 1.85
N HIS A 232 0.05 3.56 2.29
CA HIS A 232 0.19 2.21 1.77
C HIS A 232 -1.16 1.50 1.64
N ALA A 233 -1.24 0.55 0.70
CA ALA A 233 -2.43 -0.26 0.47
C ALA A 233 -2.08 -1.66 -0.07
N GLY A 234 -2.91 -2.64 0.26
CA GLY A 234 -2.84 -3.99 -0.28
C GLY A 234 -4.18 -4.70 -0.18
N VAL A 235 -4.23 -5.94 -0.66
CA VAL A 235 -5.43 -6.78 -0.63
C VAL A 235 -5.17 -7.99 0.25
N LEU A 236 -6.04 -8.18 1.23
CA LEU A 236 -6.01 -9.35 2.12
C LEU A 236 -6.95 -10.43 1.58
N VAL A 237 -6.44 -11.64 1.42
CA VAL A 237 -7.14 -12.78 0.83
C VAL A 237 -7.10 -13.96 1.81
N PRO A 238 -8.22 -14.44 2.33
CA PRO A 238 -8.22 -15.62 3.18
C PRO A 238 -7.95 -16.90 2.36
N GLU A 239 -7.10 -17.78 2.89
CA GLU A 239 -6.83 -19.10 2.33
C GLU A 239 -7.72 -20.17 2.99
N LYS A 240 -7.89 -21.32 2.31
CA LYS A 240 -8.70 -22.44 2.83
C LYS A 240 -8.16 -23.05 4.12
N ASN A 241 -6.85 -22.95 4.36
CA ASN A 241 -6.17 -23.45 5.55
C ASN A 241 -6.26 -22.50 6.76
N GLY A 242 -7.04 -21.40 6.64
CA GLY A 242 -7.19 -20.37 7.68
C GLY A 242 -6.10 -19.31 7.69
N LYS A 243 -5.05 -19.46 6.88
CA LYS A 243 -4.03 -18.42 6.69
C LYS A 243 -4.54 -17.26 5.84
N LEU A 244 -3.78 -16.20 5.80
CA LEU A 244 -4.09 -14.96 5.09
C LEU A 244 -2.97 -14.63 4.12
N LEU A 245 -3.31 -14.38 2.85
CA LEU A 245 -2.39 -13.79 1.89
C LEU A 245 -2.59 -12.27 1.88
N PHE A 246 -1.52 -11.52 2.04
CA PHE A 246 -1.51 -10.08 1.84
C PHE A 246 -0.75 -9.75 0.57
N VAL A 247 -1.44 -9.15 -0.39
CA VAL A 247 -0.94 -8.84 -1.72
C VAL A 247 -0.66 -7.35 -1.80
N GLU A 248 0.58 -7.00 -2.09
CA GLU A 248 1.01 -5.60 -2.18
C GLU A 248 2.06 -5.36 -3.26
N LYS A 249 2.29 -4.10 -3.57
CA LYS A 249 3.50 -3.60 -4.20
C LYS A 249 4.11 -2.58 -3.27
N LEU A 250 5.36 -2.73 -2.91
CA LEU A 250 6.00 -1.92 -1.85
C LEU A 250 6.06 -0.42 -2.19
N SER A 251 6.44 -0.09 -3.43
CA SER A 251 6.48 1.29 -3.93
C SER A 251 6.47 1.29 -5.46
N PHE A 252 6.60 2.46 -6.10
CA PHE A 252 6.79 2.54 -7.56
C PHE A 252 8.03 1.78 -8.03
N SER A 253 9.14 1.89 -7.30
CA SER A 253 10.42 1.26 -7.61
C SER A 253 10.56 -0.16 -7.07
N LEU A 254 9.94 -0.48 -5.93
CA LEU A 254 10.13 -1.75 -5.22
C LEU A 254 9.15 -2.85 -5.68
N PRO A 255 9.49 -4.14 -5.45
CA PRO A 255 8.77 -5.26 -6.04
C PRO A 255 7.32 -5.42 -5.59
N TYR A 256 6.58 -6.18 -6.40
CA TYR A 256 5.38 -6.88 -5.97
C TYR A 256 5.77 -7.99 -5.00
N GLN A 257 4.93 -8.20 -3.98
CA GLN A 257 5.07 -9.35 -3.11
C GLN A 257 3.70 -9.83 -2.59
N VAL A 258 3.66 -11.11 -2.28
CA VAL A 258 2.56 -11.74 -1.56
C VAL A 258 3.13 -12.28 -0.28
N LEU A 259 2.56 -11.85 0.85
CA LEU A 259 2.96 -12.32 2.16
C LEU A 259 1.89 -13.28 2.70
N ARG A 260 2.31 -14.30 3.43
CA ARG A 260 1.40 -15.24 4.09
C ARG A 260 1.56 -15.12 5.59
N PHE A 261 0.45 -14.86 6.28
CA PHE A 261 0.39 -14.71 7.73
C PHE A 261 -0.62 -15.69 8.33
N ASP A 262 -0.40 -16.08 9.58
CA ASP A 262 -1.33 -16.96 10.31
C ASP A 262 -2.61 -16.20 10.72
N ASN A 263 -2.52 -14.90 10.94
CA ASN A 263 -3.66 -14.09 11.39
C ASN A 263 -3.41 -12.57 11.16
N ARG A 264 -4.45 -11.76 11.38
CA ARG A 264 -4.43 -10.31 11.25
C ARG A 264 -3.46 -9.62 12.20
N LYS A 265 -3.21 -10.19 13.37
CA LYS A 265 -2.24 -9.64 14.33
C LYS A 265 -0.80 -9.67 13.78
N GLN A 266 -0.43 -10.74 13.04
CA GLN A 266 0.87 -10.82 12.37
C GLN A 266 0.97 -9.82 11.22
N LEU A 267 -0.09 -9.66 10.41
CA LEU A 267 -0.15 -8.63 9.37
C LEU A 267 0.00 -7.22 9.97
N ASN A 268 -0.73 -6.92 11.05
CA ASN A 268 -0.63 -5.62 11.72
C ASN A 268 0.80 -5.34 12.20
N ARG A 269 1.45 -6.31 12.85
CA ARG A 269 2.85 -6.18 13.29
C ARG A 269 3.81 -5.95 12.13
N TYR A 270 3.61 -6.65 11.01
CA TYR A 270 4.38 -6.44 9.78
C TYR A 270 4.24 -5.01 9.29
N LEU A 271 3.01 -4.54 9.07
CA LEU A 271 2.75 -3.20 8.55
C LEU A 271 3.23 -2.11 9.52
N MET A 272 3.01 -2.26 10.82
CA MET A 272 3.52 -1.30 11.81
C MET A 272 5.05 -1.29 11.86
N SER A 273 5.73 -2.43 11.68
CA SER A 273 7.20 -2.46 11.60
C SER A 273 7.76 -1.73 10.38
N MET A 274 6.96 -1.61 9.31
CA MET A 274 7.33 -0.90 8.09
C MET A 274 7.07 0.60 8.18
N TYR A 275 5.97 1.00 8.81
CA TYR A 275 5.40 2.33 8.65
C TYR A 275 5.34 3.15 9.93
N ASP A 276 5.38 2.54 11.12
CA ASP A 276 5.45 3.24 12.40
C ASP A 276 6.93 3.47 12.79
N THR A 277 7.52 4.47 12.18
CA THR A 277 8.96 4.74 12.30
C THR A 277 9.33 5.67 13.47
N GLN A 278 8.34 6.15 14.21
CA GLN A 278 8.52 7.02 15.39
C GLN A 278 9.46 8.22 15.14
N TRP A 279 9.03 9.12 14.29
CA TRP A 279 9.83 10.29 13.90
C TRP A 279 9.88 11.40 14.96
N GLY A 280 9.37 11.15 16.18
CA GLY A 280 9.36 12.13 17.27
C GLY A 280 8.43 13.33 17.03
N GLN A 281 7.48 13.22 16.11
CA GLN A 281 6.50 14.25 15.78
C GLN A 281 5.29 14.14 16.73
N ASP A 282 4.73 15.30 17.11
CA ASP A 282 3.52 15.37 17.94
C ASP A 282 2.25 15.19 17.10
N ILE A 283 2.17 14.07 16.39
CA ILE A 283 1.05 13.64 15.55
C ILE A 283 0.69 12.19 15.85
N ALA A 284 -0.49 11.76 15.39
CA ALA A 284 -0.89 10.37 15.57
C ALA A 284 0.04 9.42 14.80
N ARG A 285 0.35 8.28 15.42
CA ARG A 285 1.04 7.18 14.76
C ARG A 285 0.21 6.66 13.58
N PRO A 286 0.83 6.03 12.57
CA PRO A 286 0.11 5.34 11.52
C PRO A 286 -0.85 4.30 12.09
N PHE A 287 -1.98 4.10 11.41
CA PHE A 287 -2.94 3.07 11.79
C PHE A 287 -3.43 2.31 10.55
N ILE A 288 -3.92 1.09 10.79
CA ILE A 288 -4.30 0.18 9.75
C ILE A 288 -5.81 0.00 9.73
N MET A 289 -6.41 0.13 8.55
CA MET A 289 -7.82 -0.17 8.36
C MET A 289 -7.98 -1.38 7.45
N GLU A 290 -8.90 -2.27 7.82
CA GLU A 290 -9.43 -3.33 6.96
C GLU A 290 -10.80 -2.87 6.45
N ASN A 291 -10.92 -2.61 5.16
CA ASN A 291 -12.09 -1.94 4.59
C ASN A 291 -12.36 -0.61 5.32
N THR A 292 -13.50 -0.49 6.02
CA THR A 292 -13.89 0.72 6.75
C THR A 292 -13.76 0.59 8.28
N GLN A 293 -13.05 -0.43 8.76
CA GLN A 293 -12.87 -0.68 10.20
C GLN A 293 -11.39 -0.54 10.57
N LEU A 294 -11.13 -0.01 11.77
CA LEU A 294 -9.80 -0.04 12.36
C LEU A 294 -9.39 -1.49 12.63
N LEU A 295 -8.19 -1.88 12.24
CA LEU A 295 -7.75 -3.26 12.36
C LEU A 295 -7.23 -3.59 13.76
N TYR A 296 -6.61 -2.68 14.44
CA TYR A 296 -6.18 -2.71 15.86
C TYR A 296 -5.77 -1.30 16.28
#